data_f289f0ead2efb65341551a9c862b99f8
#
_entry.id   f289f0ead2efb65341551a9c862b99f8
#
_cell.length_a   1.000
_cell.length_b   1.000
_cell.length_c   1.000
_cell.angle_alpha   90.00
_cell.angle_beta   90.00
_cell.angle_gamma   90.00
#
_symmetry.space_group_name_H-M   'P 1'
#
loop_
_entity.id
_entity.type
_entity.pdbx_description
1 polymer ?
#
loop_
_entity_poly.entity_id
_entity_poly.type
_entity_poly.pdbx_seq_one_letter_code
_entity_poly.pdbx_strand_id
1 'polypeptide(L)'
;GYDVVYTNTMAAGAYRGYGATQGIFALESAVNELAEKLGIDPTVIREQNMLREGMKMPAYYGETANACALDRCMARCKEIFNWDDKYPVRDMGNGKVRAAGVAMAMQGSCISNVDVGSATVKLADDGTFNLIIGAADMGTGCDTILAQMVAECMDCSVDDVAVFGADTDASPYDSGSYASSTTYVTGKAVELACDKLKKKLCAIAAGMLGCEQDEMYFENGRAYRTGTDQSVSLADISVKDQVANDIAAVATVSHSSPVSPPPYMVGMVEIELDRYTGEVKILDYAAVVDCGIAINPALARVQAEGGIVQGIGHTLFENITYNAKGCQIESSFMQYKIPTRLDMGHLRVEFENSYEPTGPFGAKSIGEIVINTPAPAIAHAIYRATGVWHRELPITPEKILMSMLSLIHISEP
;
A
#
# COMPACT_ATOMS: atom_id res chain seq x y z
N GLY A 1 12.46 -6.03 -23.63
CA GLY A 1 13.90 -6.15 -23.32
C GLY A 1 14.34 -5.03 -22.38
N TYR A 2 15.44 -5.20 -21.73
CA TYR A 2 16.08 -4.20 -20.87
C TYR A 2 17.59 -4.27 -21.03
N ASP A 3 18.25 -3.12 -20.86
CA ASP A 3 19.70 -3.02 -20.86
C ASP A 3 20.19 -2.59 -19.47
N VAL A 4 21.18 -3.28 -18.94
CA VAL A 4 21.83 -2.93 -17.68
C VAL A 4 23.16 -2.25 -18.00
N VAL A 5 23.32 -1.01 -17.55
CA VAL A 5 24.47 -0.18 -17.85
C VAL A 5 25.06 0.43 -16.57
N TYR A 6 26.37 0.67 -16.58
CA TYR A 6 27.00 1.52 -15.57
C TYR A 6 26.81 3.00 -15.94
N THR A 7 26.51 3.82 -14.94
CA THR A 7 26.37 5.27 -15.12
C THR A 7 27.25 6.03 -14.13
N ASN A 8 27.61 7.26 -14.46
CA ASN A 8 28.27 8.21 -13.56
C ASN A 8 27.28 9.17 -12.89
N THR A 9 25.98 8.97 -13.13
CA THR A 9 24.91 9.63 -12.39
C THR A 9 24.55 8.79 -11.17
N MET A 10 23.74 9.33 -10.26
CA MET A 10 23.24 8.57 -9.13
C MET A 10 22.48 7.33 -9.62
N ALA A 11 22.82 6.16 -9.05
CA ALA A 11 22.07 4.94 -9.32
C ALA A 11 20.60 5.13 -8.89
N ALA A 12 19.68 4.57 -9.68
CA ALA A 12 18.28 4.53 -9.30
C ALA A 12 18.17 3.85 -7.92
N GLY A 13 17.45 4.51 -7.00
CA GLY A 13 17.24 4.01 -5.65
C GLY A 13 15.83 3.45 -5.45
N ALA A 14 15.54 3.09 -4.21
CA ALA A 14 14.21 2.65 -3.82
C ALA A 14 13.25 3.85 -3.76
N TYR A 15 12.43 3.99 -4.78
CA TYR A 15 11.26 4.87 -4.79
C TYR A 15 10.00 4.05 -4.52
N ARG A 16 8.97 4.64 -3.91
CA ARG A 16 7.70 3.96 -3.64
C ARG A 16 7.21 3.21 -4.87
N GLY A 17 6.85 1.91 -4.73
CA GLY A 17 6.52 1.02 -5.84
C GLY A 17 7.71 0.23 -6.42
N TYR A 18 8.94 0.59 -6.09
CA TYR A 18 10.23 -0.08 -6.34
C TYR A 18 10.26 -0.98 -7.59
N GLY A 19 10.29 -0.36 -8.78
CA GLY A 19 10.30 -1.05 -10.08
C GLY A 19 8.93 -1.47 -10.61
N ALA A 20 7.92 -1.67 -9.77
CA ALA A 20 6.58 -1.97 -10.24
C ALA A 20 5.94 -0.78 -10.98
N THR A 21 6.22 0.45 -10.58
CA THR A 21 5.74 1.65 -11.27
C THR A 21 6.08 1.65 -12.76
N GLN A 22 7.34 1.36 -13.11
CA GLN A 22 7.79 1.30 -14.50
C GLN A 22 7.17 0.12 -15.24
N GLY A 23 7.12 -1.06 -14.59
CA GLY A 23 6.54 -2.27 -15.17
C GLY A 23 5.04 -2.12 -15.41
N ILE A 24 4.29 -1.59 -14.45
CA ILE A 24 2.84 -1.35 -14.56
C ILE A 24 2.53 -0.25 -15.58
N PHE A 25 3.34 0.82 -15.62
CA PHE A 25 3.18 1.84 -16.66
C PHE A 25 3.29 1.25 -18.06
N ALA A 26 4.30 0.41 -18.31
CA ALA A 26 4.49 -0.23 -19.61
C ALA A 26 3.36 -1.23 -19.92
N LEU A 27 3.00 -2.09 -18.96
CA LEU A 27 1.96 -3.11 -19.15
C LEU A 27 0.59 -2.49 -19.38
N GLU A 28 0.16 -1.61 -18.49
CA GLU A 28 -1.16 -0.99 -18.53
C GLU A 28 -1.33 -0.05 -19.72
N SER A 29 -0.26 0.64 -20.15
CA SER A 29 -0.25 1.40 -21.40
C SER A 29 -0.43 0.49 -22.60
N ALA A 30 0.20 -0.69 -22.64
CA ALA A 30 0.02 -1.66 -23.71
C ALA A 30 -1.40 -2.25 -23.73
N VAL A 31 -1.99 -2.52 -22.54
CA VAL A 31 -3.39 -2.98 -22.44
C VAL A 31 -4.36 -1.90 -22.93
N ASN A 32 -4.15 -0.64 -22.58
CA ASN A 32 -4.96 0.48 -23.06
C ASN A 32 -4.83 0.65 -24.58
N GLU A 33 -3.61 0.59 -25.11
CA GLU A 33 -3.38 0.65 -26.56
C GLU A 33 -4.06 -0.52 -27.31
N LEU A 34 -4.03 -1.71 -26.74
CA LEU A 34 -4.72 -2.88 -27.29
C LEU A 34 -6.24 -2.68 -27.30
N ALA A 35 -6.81 -2.18 -26.20
CA ALA A 35 -8.23 -1.91 -26.08
C ALA A 35 -8.70 -0.89 -27.16
N GLU A 36 -7.96 0.20 -27.31
CA GLU A 36 -8.25 1.21 -28.32
C GLU A 36 -8.16 0.66 -29.76
N LYS A 37 -7.13 -0.14 -30.07
CA LYS A 37 -6.99 -0.80 -31.39
C LYS A 37 -8.10 -1.80 -31.69
N LEU A 38 -8.64 -2.46 -30.69
CA LEU A 38 -9.74 -3.41 -30.81
C LEU A 38 -11.12 -2.72 -30.77
N GLY A 39 -11.18 -1.43 -30.42
CA GLY A 39 -12.45 -0.72 -30.22
C GLY A 39 -13.25 -1.27 -29.03
N ILE A 40 -12.57 -1.78 -28.00
CA ILE A 40 -13.16 -2.36 -26.78
C ILE A 40 -12.95 -1.38 -25.62
N ASP A 41 -13.98 -1.22 -24.78
CA ASP A 41 -13.82 -0.47 -23.54
C ASP A 41 -12.68 -1.07 -22.70
N PRO A 42 -11.70 -0.26 -22.24
CA PRO A 42 -10.54 -0.76 -21.50
C PRO A 42 -10.89 -1.39 -20.16
N THR A 43 -12.08 -1.14 -19.59
CA THR A 43 -12.56 -1.88 -18.42
C THR A 43 -13.00 -3.29 -18.79
N VAL A 44 -13.67 -3.46 -19.94
CA VAL A 44 -14.15 -4.77 -20.41
C VAL A 44 -13.00 -5.73 -20.70
N ILE A 45 -11.94 -5.27 -21.39
CA ILE A 45 -10.78 -6.13 -21.65
C ILE A 45 -10.11 -6.59 -20.35
N ARG A 46 -10.09 -5.73 -19.29
CA ARG A 46 -9.57 -6.09 -17.98
C ARG A 46 -10.48 -7.06 -17.25
N GLU A 47 -11.78 -6.83 -17.23
CA GLU A 47 -12.78 -7.73 -16.61
C GLU A 47 -12.73 -9.16 -17.16
N GLN A 48 -12.42 -9.30 -18.46
CA GLN A 48 -12.28 -10.59 -19.14
C GLN A 48 -10.96 -11.31 -18.79
N ASN A 49 -9.91 -10.57 -18.44
CA ASN A 49 -8.56 -11.11 -18.30
C ASN A 49 -7.97 -10.98 -16.88
N MET A 50 -8.65 -10.27 -15.95
CA MET A 50 -8.13 -10.08 -14.61
C MET A 50 -8.11 -11.35 -13.78
N LEU A 51 -7.20 -11.36 -12.83
CA LEU A 51 -7.12 -12.37 -11.79
C LEU A 51 -8.37 -12.35 -10.90
N ARG A 52 -8.78 -13.51 -10.43
CA ARG A 52 -9.89 -13.69 -9.49
C ARG A 52 -9.47 -14.59 -8.34
N GLU A 53 -10.19 -14.50 -7.23
CA GLU A 53 -9.97 -15.36 -6.06
C GLU A 53 -10.00 -16.85 -6.45
N GLY A 54 -9.06 -17.61 -5.91
CA GLY A 54 -8.89 -19.02 -6.20
C GLY A 54 -8.07 -19.36 -7.46
N MET A 55 -7.76 -18.38 -8.31
CA MET A 55 -6.93 -18.61 -9.50
C MET A 55 -5.45 -18.72 -9.13
N LYS A 56 -4.73 -19.56 -9.89
CA LYS A 56 -3.26 -19.64 -9.79
C LYS A 56 -2.60 -18.48 -10.53
N MET A 57 -1.50 -18.00 -10.00
CA MET A 57 -0.64 -16.96 -10.56
C MET A 57 0.70 -17.55 -11.03
N PRO A 58 0.78 -18.17 -12.21
CA PRO A 58 2.00 -18.90 -12.64
C PRO A 58 3.24 -18.01 -12.74
N ALA A 59 3.06 -16.73 -13.11
CA ALA A 59 4.14 -15.76 -13.20
C ALA A 59 4.50 -15.11 -11.85
N TYR A 60 3.75 -15.40 -10.79
CA TYR A 60 3.98 -14.89 -9.45
C TYR A 60 4.16 -16.05 -8.48
N TYR A 61 5.34 -16.63 -8.48
CA TYR A 61 5.77 -17.77 -7.65
C TYR A 61 4.87 -19.02 -7.73
N GLY A 62 3.91 -19.08 -8.64
CA GLY A 62 2.92 -20.15 -8.73
C GLY A 62 1.91 -20.17 -7.58
N GLU A 63 1.82 -19.10 -6.81
CA GLU A 63 0.89 -18.96 -5.69
C GLU A 63 -0.57 -18.95 -6.17
N THR A 64 -1.48 -19.21 -5.24
CA THR A 64 -2.92 -19.07 -5.45
C THR A 64 -3.37 -17.72 -4.88
N ALA A 65 -4.22 -17.01 -5.61
CA ALA A 65 -4.85 -15.79 -5.13
C ALA A 65 -5.92 -16.13 -4.09
N ASN A 66 -5.52 -16.35 -2.84
CA ASN A 66 -6.43 -16.74 -1.74
C ASN A 66 -7.35 -15.60 -1.30
N ALA A 67 -6.90 -14.36 -1.49
CA ALA A 67 -7.64 -13.15 -1.18
C ALA A 67 -7.52 -12.16 -2.35
N CYS A 68 -8.56 -12.05 -3.16
CA CYS A 68 -8.57 -11.20 -4.35
C CYS A 68 -9.96 -10.59 -4.58
N ALA A 69 -10.08 -9.28 -4.36
CA ALA A 69 -11.29 -8.51 -4.63
C ALA A 69 -11.16 -7.62 -5.87
N LEU A 70 -10.25 -7.94 -6.81
CA LEU A 70 -9.95 -7.08 -7.97
C LEU A 70 -11.18 -6.83 -8.85
N ASP A 71 -12.04 -7.81 -9.02
CA ASP A 71 -13.31 -7.69 -9.74
C ASP A 71 -14.29 -6.73 -9.05
N ARG A 72 -14.40 -6.80 -7.71
CA ARG A 72 -15.20 -5.86 -6.91
C ARG A 72 -14.59 -4.46 -6.93
N CYS A 73 -13.26 -4.35 -6.87
CA CYS A 73 -12.54 -3.08 -7.03
C CYS A 73 -12.89 -2.43 -8.38
N MET A 74 -12.90 -3.20 -9.48
CA MET A 74 -13.27 -2.68 -10.80
C MET A 74 -14.72 -2.21 -10.83
N ALA A 75 -15.65 -3.02 -10.38
CA ALA A 75 -17.07 -2.68 -10.37
C ALA A 75 -17.34 -1.43 -9.51
N ARG A 76 -16.78 -1.38 -8.30
CA ARG A 76 -16.94 -0.24 -7.40
C ARG A 76 -16.28 1.04 -7.92
N CYS A 77 -15.09 0.91 -8.52
CA CYS A 77 -14.41 2.06 -9.10
C CYS A 77 -15.19 2.67 -10.27
N LYS A 78 -15.77 1.85 -11.16
CA LYS A 78 -16.66 2.30 -12.24
C LYS A 78 -17.87 3.08 -11.68
N GLU A 79 -18.48 2.56 -10.62
CA GLU A 79 -19.64 3.18 -9.97
C GLU A 79 -19.29 4.55 -9.37
N ILE A 80 -18.29 4.61 -8.47
CA ILE A 80 -17.93 5.87 -7.78
C ILE A 80 -17.34 6.91 -8.72
N PHE A 81 -16.67 6.48 -9.79
CA PHE A 81 -16.12 7.36 -10.81
C PHE A 81 -17.18 7.84 -11.79
N ASN A 82 -18.28 7.12 -11.95
CA ASN A 82 -19.28 7.31 -13.01
C ASN A 82 -18.66 7.12 -14.42
N TRP A 83 -18.07 5.92 -14.62
CA TRP A 83 -17.25 5.62 -15.79
C TRP A 83 -18.02 5.84 -17.10
N ASP A 84 -19.23 5.33 -17.23
CA ASP A 84 -19.99 5.36 -18.48
C ASP A 84 -20.28 6.78 -18.98
N ASP A 85 -20.47 7.73 -18.07
CA ASP A 85 -20.68 9.15 -18.40
C ASP A 85 -19.37 9.90 -18.70
N LYS A 86 -18.26 9.50 -18.04
CA LYS A 86 -16.98 10.21 -18.14
C LYS A 86 -16.06 9.65 -19.23
N TYR A 87 -16.19 8.37 -19.55
CA TYR A 87 -15.36 7.71 -20.55
C TYR A 87 -15.47 8.29 -21.96
N PRO A 88 -16.66 8.67 -22.48
CA PRO A 88 -16.74 9.36 -23.78
C PRO A 88 -15.95 10.66 -23.78
N VAL A 89 -15.14 10.85 -24.82
CA VAL A 89 -14.40 12.11 -24.99
C VAL A 89 -15.37 13.25 -25.25
N ARG A 90 -15.20 14.36 -24.52
CA ARG A 90 -16.08 15.52 -24.57
C ARG A 90 -15.32 16.77 -24.97
N ASP A 91 -15.72 17.38 -26.08
CA ASP A 91 -15.24 18.71 -26.45
C ASP A 91 -15.96 19.77 -25.61
N MET A 92 -15.20 20.54 -24.86
CA MET A 92 -15.71 21.58 -23.96
C MET A 92 -15.72 22.97 -24.61
N GLY A 93 -15.29 23.07 -25.85
CA GLY A 93 -15.08 24.33 -26.57
C GLY A 93 -13.78 25.04 -26.18
N ASN A 94 -13.42 26.06 -26.92
CA ASN A 94 -12.20 26.86 -26.69
C ASN A 94 -10.91 26.04 -26.58
N GLY A 95 -10.81 24.94 -27.35
CA GLY A 95 -9.64 24.04 -27.34
C GLY A 95 -9.55 23.10 -26.16
N LYS A 96 -10.51 23.10 -25.25
CA LYS A 96 -10.52 22.21 -24.10
C LYS A 96 -11.23 20.89 -24.37
N VAL A 97 -10.65 19.81 -23.91
CA VAL A 97 -11.19 18.44 -24.06
C VAL A 97 -11.15 17.71 -22.73
N ARG A 98 -12.23 17.04 -22.37
CA ARG A 98 -12.26 16.12 -21.24
C ARG A 98 -12.20 14.68 -21.71
N ALA A 99 -11.38 13.89 -21.05
CA ALA A 99 -11.22 12.48 -21.32
C ALA A 99 -10.93 11.71 -20.05
N ALA A 100 -11.26 10.43 -20.05
CA ALA A 100 -11.01 9.54 -18.93
C ALA A 100 -10.05 8.41 -19.31
N GLY A 101 -9.34 7.90 -18.31
CA GLY A 101 -8.46 6.74 -18.43
C GLY A 101 -8.54 5.84 -17.22
N VAL A 102 -8.14 4.58 -17.38
CA VAL A 102 -8.17 3.55 -16.35
C VAL A 102 -6.87 2.77 -16.31
N ALA A 103 -6.51 2.31 -15.13
CA ALA A 103 -5.46 1.32 -14.92
C ALA A 103 -5.80 0.43 -13.73
N MET A 104 -5.24 -0.77 -13.72
CA MET A 104 -5.24 -1.66 -12.56
C MET A 104 -3.82 -2.10 -12.23
N ALA A 105 -3.60 -2.49 -10.99
CA ALA A 105 -2.27 -2.90 -10.54
C ALA A 105 -2.34 -3.98 -9.47
N MET A 106 -1.22 -4.69 -9.33
CA MET A 106 -0.90 -5.54 -8.18
C MET A 106 0.53 -5.24 -7.72
N GLN A 107 0.81 -5.55 -6.45
CA GLN A 107 2.14 -5.45 -5.86
C GLN A 107 2.30 -6.56 -4.81
N GLY A 108 3.54 -6.90 -4.42
CA GLY A 108 3.75 -7.83 -3.29
C GLY A 108 3.48 -7.19 -1.94
N SER A 109 3.24 -8.02 -0.91
CA SER A 109 3.14 -7.58 0.49
C SER A 109 4.47 -7.71 1.25
N CYS A 110 5.47 -8.31 0.64
CA CYS A 110 6.84 -8.46 1.13
C CYS A 110 7.71 -9.11 0.04
N ILE A 111 9.00 -9.28 0.32
CA ILE A 111 9.86 -10.20 -0.44
C ILE A 111 9.88 -11.53 0.33
N SER A 112 9.25 -12.56 -0.25
CA SER A 112 9.10 -13.87 0.37
C SER A 112 10.45 -14.45 0.80
N ASN A 113 10.52 -14.98 2.03
CA ASN A 113 11.71 -15.56 2.65
C ASN A 113 12.93 -14.62 2.78
N VAL A 114 12.74 -13.31 2.61
CA VAL A 114 13.80 -12.29 2.72
C VAL A 114 13.46 -11.29 3.81
N ASP A 115 12.24 -10.72 3.77
CA ASP A 115 11.82 -9.73 4.74
C ASP A 115 11.57 -10.39 6.10
N VAL A 116 12.09 -9.73 7.14
CA VAL A 116 11.93 -10.15 8.54
C VAL A 116 11.37 -8.98 9.33
N GLY A 117 10.26 -9.22 10.02
CA GLY A 117 9.72 -8.32 11.03
C GLY A 117 9.82 -8.95 12.41
N SER A 118 10.16 -8.17 13.42
CA SER A 118 10.26 -8.67 14.79
C SER A 118 9.53 -7.74 15.76
N ALA A 119 8.91 -8.35 16.77
CA ALA A 119 8.21 -7.64 17.82
C ALA A 119 8.48 -8.26 19.18
N THR A 120 8.62 -7.40 20.19
CA THR A 120 8.62 -7.77 21.59
C THR A 120 7.41 -7.13 22.26
N VAL A 121 6.57 -7.93 22.90
CA VAL A 121 5.45 -7.45 23.74
C VAL A 121 5.74 -7.81 25.17
N LYS A 122 5.70 -6.80 26.06
CA LYS A 122 6.01 -6.92 27.48
C LYS A 122 4.86 -6.36 28.31
N LEU A 123 4.44 -7.10 29.33
CA LEU A 123 3.55 -6.58 30.36
C LEU A 123 4.35 -5.65 31.32
N ALA A 124 3.84 -4.44 31.50
CA ALA A 124 4.38 -3.47 32.44
C ALA A 124 3.83 -3.72 33.86
N ASP A 125 4.42 -3.08 34.89
CA ASP A 125 4.09 -3.28 36.29
C ASP A 125 2.70 -2.74 36.71
N ASP A 126 2.14 -1.86 35.92
CA ASP A 126 0.80 -1.32 36.10
C ASP A 126 -0.30 -2.11 35.33
N GLY A 127 0.09 -3.16 34.62
CA GLY A 127 -0.83 -3.96 33.80
C GLY A 127 -1.02 -3.47 32.34
N THR A 128 -0.28 -2.43 31.95
CA THR A 128 -0.22 -1.97 30.54
C THR A 128 0.80 -2.76 29.73
N PHE A 129 0.91 -2.49 28.43
CA PHE A 129 1.83 -3.19 27.54
C PHE A 129 2.87 -2.25 26.92
N ASN A 130 4.09 -2.75 26.76
CA ASN A 130 5.10 -2.14 25.92
C ASN A 130 5.28 -2.98 24.65
N LEU A 131 5.10 -2.36 23.49
CA LEU A 131 5.41 -2.92 22.20
C LEU A 131 6.75 -2.36 21.72
N ILE A 132 7.75 -3.23 21.55
CA ILE A 132 9.08 -2.85 21.05
C ILE A 132 9.27 -3.46 19.67
N ILE A 133 9.49 -2.61 18.65
CA ILE A 133 9.58 -2.98 17.25
C ILE A 133 10.80 -2.37 16.57
N GLY A 134 11.35 -3.06 15.56
CA GLY A 134 12.41 -2.53 14.71
C GLY A 134 11.86 -1.69 13.52
N ALA A 135 10.57 -1.82 13.20
CA ALA A 135 9.94 -1.05 12.15
C ALA A 135 9.96 0.45 12.46
N ALA A 136 10.34 1.26 11.46
CA ALA A 136 10.37 2.72 11.59
C ALA A 136 9.10 3.34 10.99
N ASP A 137 8.43 4.19 11.76
CA ASP A 137 7.33 5.00 11.24
C ASP A 137 7.87 6.17 10.41
N MET A 138 7.79 6.04 9.09
CA MET A 138 8.18 7.08 8.13
C MET A 138 6.98 7.93 7.65
N GLY A 139 5.94 8.03 8.46
CA GLY A 139 4.65 8.66 8.11
C GLY A 139 3.59 7.65 7.66
N THR A 140 3.84 6.37 7.85
CA THR A 140 2.91 5.28 7.50
C THR A 140 1.84 5.04 8.57
N GLY A 141 2.08 5.51 9.80
CA GLY A 141 1.24 5.21 10.97
C GLY A 141 1.45 3.79 11.50
N CYS A 142 2.63 3.18 11.25
CA CYS A 142 2.88 1.80 11.67
C CYS A 142 2.85 1.64 13.19
N ASP A 143 3.34 2.60 13.96
CA ASP A 143 3.29 2.57 15.43
C ASP A 143 1.83 2.45 15.91
N THR A 144 0.93 3.23 15.31
CA THR A 144 -0.50 3.20 15.65
C THR A 144 -1.14 1.86 15.29
N ILE A 145 -0.94 1.35 14.07
CA ILE A 145 -1.60 0.10 13.65
C ILE A 145 -1.06 -1.12 14.39
N LEU A 146 0.23 -1.14 14.71
CA LEU A 146 0.83 -2.24 15.47
C LEU A 146 0.40 -2.20 16.94
N ALA A 147 0.20 -1.01 17.54
CA ALA A 147 -0.43 -0.86 18.85
C ALA A 147 -1.90 -1.35 18.83
N GLN A 148 -2.66 -1.01 17.79
CA GLN A 148 -4.03 -1.52 17.62
C GLN A 148 -4.09 -3.05 17.52
N MET A 149 -3.10 -3.67 16.84
CA MET A 149 -2.99 -5.14 16.80
C MET A 149 -2.71 -5.75 18.16
N VAL A 150 -1.83 -5.13 18.98
CA VAL A 150 -1.62 -5.56 20.38
C VAL A 150 -2.90 -5.44 21.19
N ALA A 151 -3.57 -4.29 21.09
CA ALA A 151 -4.80 -4.01 21.84
C ALA A 151 -5.89 -5.03 21.51
N GLU A 152 -6.10 -5.34 20.23
CA GLU A 152 -7.03 -6.38 19.78
C GLU A 152 -6.64 -7.77 20.28
N CYS A 153 -5.34 -8.12 20.19
CA CYS A 153 -4.86 -9.39 20.69
C CYS A 153 -5.03 -9.53 22.21
N MET A 154 -4.79 -8.47 22.96
CA MET A 154 -4.73 -8.52 24.42
C MET A 154 -6.04 -8.08 25.09
N ASP A 155 -7.09 -7.81 24.31
CA ASP A 155 -8.40 -7.33 24.80
C ASP A 155 -8.25 -6.11 25.73
N CYS A 156 -7.48 -5.10 25.31
CA CYS A 156 -7.25 -3.89 26.08
C CYS A 156 -7.47 -2.62 25.22
N SER A 157 -7.42 -1.47 25.85
CA SER A 157 -7.43 -0.20 25.10
C SER A 157 -6.11 0.00 24.36
N VAL A 158 -6.16 0.66 23.20
CA VAL A 158 -4.94 1.10 22.53
C VAL A 158 -4.13 2.07 23.37
N ASP A 159 -4.77 2.82 24.28
CA ASP A 159 -4.13 3.72 25.23
C ASP A 159 -3.30 2.98 26.28
N ASP A 160 -3.53 1.67 26.48
CA ASP A 160 -2.75 0.80 27.36
C ASP A 160 -1.50 0.22 26.69
N VAL A 161 -1.21 0.61 25.42
CA VAL A 161 -0.08 0.10 24.65
C VAL A 161 0.90 1.22 24.35
N ALA A 162 2.04 1.21 25.03
CA ALA A 162 3.15 2.12 24.72
C ALA A 162 4.05 1.51 23.63
N VAL A 163 4.27 2.25 22.55
CA VAL A 163 5.14 1.81 21.45
C VAL A 163 6.54 2.41 21.61
N PHE A 164 7.55 1.56 21.48
CA PHE A 164 8.95 1.93 21.42
C PHE A 164 9.55 1.34 20.14
N GLY A 165 9.77 2.20 19.13
CA GLY A 165 10.16 1.75 17.80
C GLY A 165 11.49 2.33 17.32
N ALA A 166 12.13 1.59 16.40
CA ALA A 166 13.27 2.04 15.60
C ALA A 166 14.53 2.45 16.38
N ASP A 167 14.70 1.95 17.59
CA ASP A 167 15.95 2.10 18.33
C ASP A 167 16.84 0.87 18.07
N THR A 168 17.95 1.06 17.37
CA THR A 168 18.83 -0.04 16.98
C THR A 168 19.58 -0.69 18.14
N ASP A 169 19.63 -0.05 19.30
CA ASP A 169 20.27 -0.60 20.51
C ASP A 169 19.30 -1.47 21.33
N ALA A 170 17.98 -1.23 21.22
CA ALA A 170 16.98 -1.88 22.05
C ALA A 170 15.93 -2.68 21.27
N SER A 171 15.62 -2.27 20.03
CA SER A 171 14.60 -2.93 19.21
C SER A 171 15.09 -4.24 18.61
N PRO A 172 14.22 -5.26 18.51
CA PRO A 172 14.55 -6.48 17.80
C PRO A 172 14.74 -6.19 16.29
N TYR A 173 15.48 -7.07 15.61
CA TYR A 173 15.81 -6.87 14.19
C TYR A 173 14.55 -6.77 13.32
N ASP A 174 14.55 -5.80 12.43
CA ASP A 174 13.59 -5.64 11.34
C ASP A 174 14.37 -5.28 10.06
N SER A 175 14.01 -5.87 8.92
CA SER A 175 14.73 -5.65 7.68
C SER A 175 14.44 -4.29 7.04
N GLY A 176 13.47 -3.57 7.54
CA GLY A 176 13.01 -2.26 7.06
C GLY A 176 11.63 -2.32 6.39
N SER A 177 10.99 -1.16 6.31
CA SER A 177 9.62 -1.03 5.79
C SER A 177 9.54 -1.03 4.25
N TYR A 178 10.56 -1.46 3.53
CA TYR A 178 10.55 -1.62 2.07
C TYR A 178 9.65 -2.80 1.63
N ALA A 179 9.34 -2.87 0.35
CA ALA A 179 8.42 -3.85 -0.23
C ALA A 179 7.05 -3.90 0.47
N SER A 180 6.68 -2.83 1.18
CA SER A 180 5.41 -2.69 1.92
C SER A 180 5.22 -3.72 3.05
N SER A 181 6.31 -4.24 3.63
CA SER A 181 6.29 -5.42 4.50
C SER A 181 5.72 -5.18 5.89
N THR A 182 5.75 -3.95 6.42
CA THR A 182 5.49 -3.67 7.84
C THR A 182 4.15 -4.22 8.34
N THR A 183 3.03 -3.87 7.69
CA THR A 183 1.71 -4.37 8.13
C THR A 183 1.63 -5.88 8.07
N TYR A 184 2.10 -6.47 6.98
CA TYR A 184 1.97 -7.91 6.74
C TYR A 184 2.97 -8.75 7.54
N VAL A 185 4.25 -8.38 7.55
CA VAL A 185 5.32 -9.19 8.16
C VAL A 185 5.50 -8.83 9.65
N THR A 186 5.71 -7.54 9.96
CA THR A 186 5.89 -7.11 11.36
C THR A 186 4.59 -7.21 12.15
N GLY A 187 3.42 -6.92 11.52
CA GLY A 187 2.12 -7.15 12.12
C GLY A 187 1.89 -8.63 12.50
N LYS A 188 2.32 -9.56 11.64
CA LYS A 188 2.28 -11.01 11.97
C LYS A 188 3.21 -11.37 13.12
N ALA A 189 4.38 -10.75 13.20
CA ALA A 189 5.27 -10.94 14.36
C ALA A 189 4.62 -10.44 15.66
N VAL A 190 3.89 -9.32 15.60
CA VAL A 190 3.11 -8.80 16.75
C VAL A 190 2.03 -9.78 17.18
N GLU A 191 1.21 -10.27 16.25
CA GLU A 191 0.16 -11.27 16.54
C GLU A 191 0.76 -12.52 17.24
N LEU A 192 1.83 -13.08 16.66
CA LEU A 192 2.52 -14.24 17.22
C LEU A 192 3.19 -13.96 18.59
N ALA A 193 3.70 -12.73 18.79
CA ALA A 193 4.28 -12.34 20.09
C ALA A 193 3.18 -12.23 21.16
N CYS A 194 2.03 -11.67 20.82
CA CYS A 194 0.87 -11.63 21.71
C CYS A 194 0.40 -13.03 22.10
N ASP A 195 0.26 -13.94 21.13
CA ASP A 195 -0.12 -15.33 21.41
C ASP A 195 0.86 -16.04 22.33
N LYS A 196 2.16 -15.81 22.13
CA LYS A 196 3.19 -16.35 23.00
C LYS A 196 3.15 -15.72 24.40
N LEU A 197 2.84 -14.41 24.49
CA LEU A 197 2.68 -13.72 25.76
C LEU A 197 1.46 -14.22 26.51
N LYS A 198 0.28 -14.37 25.87
CA LYS A 198 -0.93 -14.93 26.50
C LYS A 198 -0.66 -16.27 27.17
N LYS A 199 0.07 -17.17 26.50
CA LYS A 199 0.46 -18.47 27.07
C LYS A 199 1.29 -18.32 28.34
N LYS A 200 2.22 -17.34 28.37
CA LYS A 200 3.02 -17.05 29.58
C LYS A 200 2.16 -16.48 30.71
N LEU A 201 1.26 -15.54 30.38
CA LEU A 201 0.34 -14.96 31.35
C LEU A 201 -0.57 -16.02 31.97
N CYS A 202 -1.10 -16.93 31.17
CA CYS A 202 -1.87 -18.08 31.65
C CYS A 202 -1.04 -18.99 32.55
N ALA A 203 0.23 -19.25 32.23
CA ALA A 203 1.10 -20.06 33.06
C ALA A 203 1.38 -19.43 34.46
N ILE A 204 1.62 -18.12 34.46
CA ILE A 204 1.81 -17.36 35.72
C ILE A 204 0.52 -17.40 36.58
N ALA A 205 -0.63 -17.11 35.93
CA ALA A 205 -1.94 -17.13 36.57
C ALA A 205 -2.32 -18.52 37.14
N ALA A 206 -2.02 -19.59 36.39
CA ALA A 206 -2.22 -20.98 36.85
C ALA A 206 -1.44 -21.27 38.16
N GLY A 207 -0.17 -20.85 38.23
CA GLY A 207 0.62 -20.94 39.44
C GLY A 207 0.05 -20.13 40.63
N MET A 208 -0.60 -18.99 40.33
CA MET A 208 -1.27 -18.17 41.38
C MET A 208 -2.57 -18.82 41.88
N LEU A 209 -3.31 -19.49 41.00
CA LEU A 209 -4.58 -20.17 41.32
C LEU A 209 -4.40 -21.62 41.76
N GLY A 210 -3.20 -22.18 41.65
CA GLY A 210 -2.91 -23.58 41.99
C GLY A 210 -3.61 -24.60 41.08
N CYS A 211 -3.62 -24.31 39.77
CA CYS A 211 -4.21 -25.18 38.73
C CYS A 211 -3.22 -25.39 37.57
N GLU A 212 -3.56 -26.26 36.61
CA GLU A 212 -2.73 -26.50 35.43
C GLU A 212 -2.93 -25.42 34.39
N GLN A 213 -1.92 -25.16 33.54
CA GLN A 213 -1.95 -24.10 32.53
C GLN A 213 -3.06 -24.31 31.47
N ASP A 214 -3.35 -25.55 31.10
CA ASP A 214 -4.39 -25.91 30.12
C ASP A 214 -5.83 -25.69 30.64
N GLU A 215 -5.98 -25.46 31.95
CA GLU A 215 -7.24 -24.99 32.56
C GLU A 215 -7.45 -23.47 32.40
N MET A 216 -6.44 -22.73 31.91
CA MET A 216 -6.48 -21.27 31.83
C MET A 216 -6.77 -20.80 30.40
N TYR A 217 -7.54 -19.70 30.30
CA TYR A 217 -7.69 -18.93 29.05
C TYR A 217 -7.58 -17.44 29.34
N PHE A 218 -7.27 -16.66 28.30
CA PHE A 218 -7.13 -15.21 28.40
C PHE A 218 -8.27 -14.54 27.64
N GLU A 219 -8.99 -13.66 28.31
CA GLU A 219 -10.13 -12.91 27.75
C GLU A 219 -10.32 -11.61 28.54
N ASN A 220 -10.79 -10.54 27.88
CA ASN A 220 -11.10 -9.25 28.50
C ASN A 220 -9.95 -8.73 29.41
N GLY A 221 -8.71 -8.83 28.97
CA GLY A 221 -7.54 -8.37 29.72
C GLY A 221 -7.29 -9.11 31.03
N ARG A 222 -7.76 -10.35 31.19
CA ARG A 222 -7.62 -11.16 32.39
C ARG A 222 -7.35 -12.62 32.05
N ALA A 223 -6.68 -13.34 32.94
CA ALA A 223 -6.57 -14.79 32.86
C ALA A 223 -7.63 -15.47 33.72
N TYR A 224 -8.47 -16.29 33.12
CA TYR A 224 -9.59 -17.01 33.76
C TYR A 224 -9.28 -18.51 33.85
N ARG A 225 -9.79 -19.13 34.92
CA ARG A 225 -9.81 -20.60 35.03
C ARG A 225 -11.11 -21.16 34.46
N THR A 226 -11.00 -22.04 33.48
CA THR A 226 -12.13 -22.70 32.81
C THR A 226 -13.11 -23.34 33.77
N GLY A 227 -14.39 -23.08 33.59
CA GLY A 227 -15.46 -23.68 34.41
C GLY A 227 -15.59 -23.13 35.83
N THR A 228 -14.92 -22.03 36.16
CA THR A 228 -15.00 -21.34 37.46
C THR A 228 -15.11 -19.84 37.29
N ASP A 229 -15.41 -19.11 38.37
CA ASP A 229 -15.38 -17.64 38.42
C ASP A 229 -13.99 -17.08 38.81
N GLN A 230 -12.98 -17.94 38.94
CA GLN A 230 -11.65 -17.52 39.32
C GLN A 230 -10.93 -16.84 38.15
N SER A 231 -10.35 -15.67 38.41
CA SER A 231 -9.54 -14.95 37.44
C SER A 231 -8.44 -14.16 38.11
N VAL A 232 -7.38 -13.86 37.33
CA VAL A 232 -6.25 -13.02 37.77
C VAL A 232 -6.16 -11.83 36.84
N SER A 233 -5.98 -10.61 37.40
CA SER A 233 -5.78 -9.41 36.61
C SER A 233 -4.36 -9.32 36.06
N LEU A 234 -4.14 -8.53 35.01
CA LEU A 234 -2.81 -8.25 34.48
C LEU A 234 -1.91 -7.58 35.50
N ALA A 235 -2.45 -6.66 36.32
CA ALA A 235 -1.70 -6.00 37.39
C ALA A 235 -1.23 -7.02 38.45
N ASP A 236 -2.09 -7.97 38.85
CA ASP A 236 -1.69 -9.01 39.81
C ASP A 236 -0.64 -9.96 39.26
N ILE A 237 -0.78 -10.32 37.93
CA ILE A 237 0.22 -11.13 37.21
C ILE A 237 1.55 -10.40 37.16
N SER A 238 1.56 -9.11 36.87
CA SER A 238 2.76 -8.29 36.76
C SER A 238 3.51 -8.20 38.07
N VAL A 239 2.81 -7.94 39.18
CA VAL A 239 3.40 -7.92 40.54
C VAL A 239 4.02 -9.27 40.87
N LYS A 240 3.35 -10.38 40.54
CA LYS A 240 3.86 -11.74 40.78
C LYS A 240 5.09 -12.04 39.94
N ASP A 241 5.11 -11.61 38.70
CA ASP A 241 6.24 -11.79 37.79
C ASP A 241 7.52 -11.12 38.30
N GLN A 242 7.40 -9.94 38.90
CA GLN A 242 8.54 -9.20 39.46
C GLN A 242 9.15 -9.84 40.70
N VAL A 243 8.35 -10.54 41.50
CA VAL A 243 8.76 -10.94 42.89
C VAL A 243 9.30 -12.37 42.96
N ALA A 244 8.97 -13.25 42.03
CA ALA A 244 9.15 -14.67 42.34
C ALA A 244 9.47 -15.60 41.16
N ASN A 245 9.81 -15.15 39.95
CA ASN A 245 9.68 -16.10 38.83
C ASN A 245 10.79 -16.20 37.79
N ASP A 246 11.00 -17.45 37.41
CA ASP A 246 11.76 -17.86 36.21
C ASP A 246 11.07 -17.55 34.88
N ILE A 247 9.82 -17.04 34.91
CA ILE A 247 9.02 -16.71 33.69
C ILE A 247 8.77 -15.22 33.64
N ALA A 248 9.47 -14.51 32.77
CA ALA A 248 9.20 -13.10 32.52
C ALA A 248 7.97 -12.93 31.64
N ALA A 249 7.10 -11.95 31.97
CA ALA A 249 5.91 -11.58 31.20
C ALA A 249 6.29 -10.77 29.94
N VAL A 250 7.16 -11.34 29.13
CA VAL A 250 7.67 -10.76 27.89
C VAL A 250 7.77 -11.84 26.81
N ALA A 251 7.41 -11.50 25.58
CA ALA A 251 7.55 -12.40 24.44
C ALA A 251 8.16 -11.65 23.25
N THR A 252 9.18 -12.25 22.64
CA THR A 252 9.79 -11.76 21.41
C THR A 252 9.59 -12.80 20.32
N VAL A 253 9.22 -12.35 19.14
CA VAL A 253 9.06 -13.18 17.93
C VAL A 253 9.66 -12.44 16.74
N SER A 254 10.36 -13.20 15.89
CA SER A 254 10.74 -12.79 14.55
C SER A 254 9.95 -13.63 13.54
N HIS A 255 9.44 -12.98 12.50
CA HIS A 255 8.64 -13.62 11.46
C HIS A 255 9.17 -13.26 10.08
N SER A 256 9.18 -14.24 9.18
CA SER A 256 9.40 -14.07 7.75
C SER A 256 8.36 -14.91 6.99
N SER A 257 7.73 -14.33 5.99
CA SER A 257 6.68 -15.04 5.25
C SER A 257 7.24 -15.79 4.04
N PRO A 258 6.85 -17.05 3.84
CA PRO A 258 7.19 -17.79 2.63
C PRO A 258 6.37 -17.37 1.40
N VAL A 259 5.31 -16.60 1.59
CA VAL A 259 4.40 -16.11 0.54
C VAL A 259 4.28 -14.59 0.59
N SER A 260 3.89 -13.99 -0.53
CA SER A 260 3.73 -12.54 -0.66
C SER A 260 2.38 -12.21 -1.32
N PRO A 261 1.26 -12.35 -0.59
CA PRO A 261 -0.06 -12.15 -1.16
C PRO A 261 -0.22 -10.70 -1.67
N PRO A 262 -0.61 -10.51 -2.94
CA PRO A 262 -0.64 -9.19 -3.51
C PRO A 262 -1.88 -8.40 -3.07
N PRO A 263 -1.74 -7.12 -2.67
CA PRO A 263 -2.80 -6.13 -2.74
C PRO A 263 -3.11 -5.79 -4.20
N TYR A 264 -4.33 -5.31 -4.45
CA TYR A 264 -4.79 -4.91 -5.77
C TYR A 264 -5.37 -3.50 -5.74
N MET A 265 -5.33 -2.82 -6.88
CA MET A 265 -5.90 -1.49 -7.02
C MET A 265 -6.43 -1.27 -8.43
N VAL A 266 -7.57 -0.61 -8.53
CA VAL A 266 -8.09 0.00 -9.77
C VAL A 266 -8.10 1.50 -9.58
N GLY A 267 -7.59 2.24 -10.56
CA GLY A 267 -7.59 3.70 -10.59
C GLY A 267 -8.20 4.23 -11.89
N MET A 268 -9.07 5.23 -11.77
CA MET A 268 -9.70 5.92 -12.89
C MET A 268 -9.51 7.42 -12.75
N VAL A 269 -9.17 8.07 -13.84
CA VAL A 269 -8.90 9.50 -13.89
C VAL A 269 -9.74 10.19 -14.94
N GLU A 270 -10.23 11.40 -14.64
CA GLU A 270 -10.76 12.36 -15.60
C GLU A 270 -9.84 13.57 -15.67
N ILE A 271 -9.44 13.95 -16.89
CA ILE A 271 -8.63 15.12 -17.15
C ILE A 271 -9.38 16.14 -18.00
N GLU A 272 -8.98 17.41 -17.86
CA GLU A 272 -9.26 18.45 -18.87
C GLU A 272 -7.92 18.88 -19.47
N LEU A 273 -7.81 18.72 -20.78
CA LEU A 273 -6.62 19.08 -21.57
C LEU A 273 -6.93 20.31 -22.42
N ASP A 274 -6.04 21.29 -22.37
CA ASP A 274 -6.07 22.46 -23.25
C ASP A 274 -5.17 22.19 -24.47
N ARG A 275 -5.77 22.07 -25.65
CA ARG A 275 -5.07 21.78 -26.91
C ARG A 275 -4.17 22.90 -27.41
N TYR A 276 -4.36 24.14 -26.91
CA TYR A 276 -3.53 25.28 -27.30
C TYR A 276 -2.25 25.39 -26.47
N THR A 277 -2.27 24.91 -25.23
CA THR A 277 -1.14 25.01 -24.32
C THR A 277 -0.52 23.67 -23.97
N GLY A 278 -1.23 22.56 -24.20
CA GLY A 278 -0.84 21.21 -23.73
C GLY A 278 -1.06 21.02 -22.22
N GLU A 279 -1.64 21.99 -21.52
CA GLU A 279 -1.88 21.91 -20.06
C GLU A 279 -2.92 20.81 -19.76
N VAL A 280 -2.61 19.98 -18.77
CA VAL A 280 -3.48 18.93 -18.26
C VAL A 280 -3.89 19.25 -16.83
N LYS A 281 -5.19 19.26 -16.57
CA LYS A 281 -5.76 19.38 -15.23
C LYS A 281 -6.42 18.08 -14.82
N ILE A 282 -6.06 17.55 -13.66
CA ILE A 282 -6.78 16.44 -13.05
C ILE A 282 -8.09 17.00 -12.48
N LEU A 283 -9.23 16.51 -12.99
CA LEU A 283 -10.54 16.91 -12.49
C LEU A 283 -11.04 15.98 -11.38
N ASP A 284 -10.85 14.69 -11.59
CA ASP A 284 -11.33 13.65 -10.71
C ASP A 284 -10.42 12.43 -10.79
N TYR A 285 -10.11 11.85 -9.65
CA TYR A 285 -9.41 10.57 -9.55
C TYR A 285 -10.13 9.69 -8.53
N ALA A 286 -10.59 8.55 -8.97
CA ALA A 286 -11.19 7.53 -8.11
C ALA A 286 -10.30 6.29 -8.06
N ALA A 287 -10.13 5.74 -6.88
CA ALA A 287 -9.40 4.51 -6.67
C ALA A 287 -10.15 3.58 -5.71
N VAL A 288 -10.10 2.29 -6.01
CA VAL A 288 -10.57 1.26 -5.08
C VAL A 288 -9.44 0.25 -4.87
N VAL A 289 -9.14 0.00 -3.60
CA VAL A 289 -7.99 -0.79 -3.16
C VAL A 289 -8.45 -2.02 -2.39
N ASP A 290 -7.88 -3.16 -2.72
CA ASP A 290 -7.93 -4.38 -1.92
C ASP A 290 -6.59 -4.56 -1.21
N CYS A 291 -6.53 -4.21 0.06
CA CYS A 291 -5.40 -4.47 0.96
C CYS A 291 -5.72 -5.55 2.00
N GLY A 292 -6.60 -6.49 1.69
CA GLY A 292 -7.17 -7.42 2.66
C GLY A 292 -8.14 -6.68 3.59
N ILE A 293 -8.01 -6.91 4.88
CA ILE A 293 -8.70 -6.11 5.90
C ILE A 293 -7.83 -4.90 6.25
N ALA A 294 -8.35 -3.71 6.06
CA ALA A 294 -7.67 -2.48 6.47
C ALA A 294 -7.66 -2.37 8.00
N ILE A 295 -6.51 -2.52 8.63
CA ILE A 295 -6.36 -2.45 10.10
C ILE A 295 -6.84 -1.09 10.64
N ASN A 296 -6.47 -0.01 9.94
CA ASN A 296 -6.99 1.33 10.23
C ASN A 296 -7.41 1.99 8.90
N PRO A 297 -8.71 2.02 8.58
CA PRO A 297 -9.19 2.56 7.30
C PRO A 297 -8.84 4.03 7.07
N ALA A 298 -8.75 4.84 8.13
CA ALA A 298 -8.39 6.25 8.01
C ALA A 298 -6.92 6.43 7.59
N LEU A 299 -5.99 5.73 8.26
CA LEU A 299 -4.58 5.74 7.91
C LEU A 299 -4.32 5.09 6.55
N ALA A 300 -5.01 4.00 6.23
CA ALA A 300 -4.93 3.36 4.92
C ALA A 300 -5.36 4.31 3.79
N ARG A 301 -6.43 5.09 4.00
CA ARG A 301 -6.87 6.11 3.04
C ARG A 301 -5.81 7.19 2.82
N VAL A 302 -5.22 7.73 3.89
CA VAL A 302 -4.15 8.74 3.79
C VAL A 302 -2.96 8.19 3.00
N GLN A 303 -2.59 6.93 3.20
CA GLN A 303 -1.53 6.27 2.44
C GLN A 303 -1.91 6.14 0.95
N ALA A 304 -3.14 5.78 0.65
CA ALA A 304 -3.61 5.67 -0.73
C ALA A 304 -3.65 7.02 -1.44
N GLU A 305 -4.23 8.03 -0.82
CA GLU A 305 -4.28 9.40 -1.35
C GLU A 305 -2.87 9.96 -1.59
N GLY A 306 -1.96 9.80 -0.62
CA GLY A 306 -0.57 10.24 -0.75
C GLY A 306 0.19 9.54 -1.88
N GLY A 307 -0.01 8.22 -2.07
CA GLY A 307 0.61 7.48 -3.17
C GLY A 307 0.07 7.87 -4.54
N ILE A 308 -1.24 8.10 -4.66
CA ILE A 308 -1.86 8.60 -5.89
C ILE A 308 -1.27 9.96 -6.27
N VAL A 309 -1.14 10.88 -5.31
CA VAL A 309 -0.54 12.21 -5.54
C VAL A 309 0.92 12.11 -6.01
N GLN A 310 1.71 11.21 -5.42
CA GLN A 310 3.06 10.94 -5.93
C GLN A 310 3.04 10.37 -7.36
N GLY A 311 2.10 9.48 -7.66
CA GLY A 311 1.91 8.94 -9.01
C GLY A 311 1.54 10.01 -10.05
N ILE A 312 0.69 10.96 -9.68
CA ILE A 312 0.38 12.13 -10.52
C ILE A 312 1.64 13.01 -10.67
N GLY A 313 2.40 13.17 -9.59
CA GLY A 313 3.64 13.95 -9.56
C GLY A 313 4.65 13.50 -10.60
N HIS A 314 5.06 12.25 -10.57
CA HIS A 314 6.03 11.73 -11.54
C HIS A 314 5.47 11.61 -12.96
N THR A 315 4.15 11.64 -13.11
CA THR A 315 3.51 11.59 -14.44
C THR A 315 3.53 12.94 -15.14
N LEU A 316 3.27 14.04 -14.41
CA LEU A 316 3.02 15.35 -15.04
C LEU A 316 4.05 16.43 -14.66
N PHE A 317 4.75 16.31 -13.51
CA PHE A 317 5.49 17.42 -12.92
C PHE A 317 6.97 17.13 -12.67
N GLU A 318 7.27 15.98 -12.05
CA GLU A 318 8.59 15.71 -11.50
C GLU A 318 9.57 15.29 -12.60
N ASN A 319 10.68 16.01 -12.68
CA ASN A 319 11.75 15.71 -13.63
C ASN A 319 13.11 16.01 -13.01
N ILE A 320 14.10 15.20 -13.34
CA ILE A 320 15.50 15.46 -12.98
C ILE A 320 16.33 15.45 -14.25
N THR A 321 17.00 16.56 -14.52
CA THR A 321 17.89 16.71 -15.68
C THR A 321 19.31 17.07 -15.25
N TYR A 322 20.25 16.80 -16.12
CA TYR A 322 21.67 17.05 -15.88
C TYR A 322 22.23 17.96 -16.96
N ASN A 323 23.09 18.90 -16.55
CA ASN A 323 23.82 19.72 -17.49
C ASN A 323 24.99 18.93 -18.13
N ALA A 324 25.70 19.54 -19.08
CA ALA A 324 26.82 18.92 -19.77
C ALA A 324 27.98 18.51 -18.85
N LYS A 325 28.04 18.99 -17.61
CA LYS A 325 29.03 18.62 -16.60
C LYS A 325 28.54 17.50 -15.66
N GLY A 326 27.35 16.96 -15.87
CA GLY A 326 26.75 15.94 -15.03
C GLY A 326 26.19 16.46 -13.70
N CYS A 327 26.03 17.79 -13.55
CA CYS A 327 25.39 18.36 -12.37
C CYS A 327 23.87 18.41 -12.54
N GLN A 328 23.14 18.01 -11.53
CA GLN A 328 21.67 18.10 -11.51
C GLN A 328 21.22 19.56 -11.59
N ILE A 329 20.23 19.84 -12.44
CA ILE A 329 19.67 21.18 -12.64
C ILE A 329 18.62 21.47 -11.58
N GLU A 330 17.69 20.53 -11.37
CA GLU A 330 16.60 20.65 -10.40
C GLU A 330 17.10 20.35 -8.98
N SER A 331 17.87 21.27 -8.41
CA SER A 331 18.56 21.10 -7.12
C SER A 331 17.80 21.65 -5.91
N SER A 332 16.64 22.28 -6.13
CA SER A 332 15.78 22.82 -5.08
C SER A 332 14.30 22.74 -5.49
N PHE A 333 13.40 22.91 -4.55
CA PHE A 333 11.94 22.96 -4.83
C PHE A 333 11.51 24.15 -5.71
N MET A 334 12.40 25.08 -6.01
CA MET A 334 12.15 26.09 -7.03
C MET A 334 12.20 25.54 -8.46
N GLN A 335 13.02 24.52 -8.70
CA GLN A 335 13.15 23.86 -10.00
C GLN A 335 12.44 22.49 -10.02
N TYR A 336 12.63 21.68 -8.97
CA TYR A 336 11.95 20.39 -8.83
C TYR A 336 10.52 20.61 -8.37
N LYS A 337 9.57 20.39 -9.29
CA LYS A 337 8.15 20.63 -9.04
C LYS A 337 7.47 19.36 -8.56
N ILE A 338 6.83 19.45 -7.40
CA ILE A 338 5.90 18.46 -6.89
C ILE A 338 4.48 19.02 -6.94
N PRO A 339 3.46 18.17 -7.13
CA PRO A 339 2.08 18.64 -7.16
C PRO A 339 1.67 19.22 -5.80
N THR A 340 0.82 20.24 -5.87
CA THR A 340 0.19 20.87 -4.71
C THR A 340 -1.28 20.45 -4.61
N ARG A 341 -1.98 20.87 -3.55
CA ARG A 341 -3.41 20.61 -3.42
C ARG A 341 -4.24 21.22 -4.55
N LEU A 342 -3.75 22.25 -5.21
CA LEU A 342 -4.44 22.91 -6.34
C LEU A 342 -4.34 22.10 -7.64
N ASP A 343 -3.36 21.23 -7.76
CA ASP A 343 -3.14 20.40 -8.94
C ASP A 343 -3.95 19.10 -8.87
N MET A 344 -4.48 18.77 -7.69
CA MET A 344 -5.33 17.63 -7.44
C MET A 344 -6.79 18.02 -7.57
N GLY A 345 -7.50 17.44 -8.47
CA GLY A 345 -8.94 17.55 -8.56
C GLY A 345 -9.65 16.89 -7.37
N HIS A 346 -10.78 16.30 -7.60
CA HIS A 346 -11.49 15.51 -6.62
C HIS A 346 -10.83 14.14 -6.50
N LEU A 347 -10.29 13.80 -5.33
CA LEU A 347 -9.63 12.51 -5.07
C LEU A 347 -10.51 11.67 -4.14
N ARG A 348 -10.84 10.45 -4.57
CA ARG A 348 -11.68 9.51 -3.84
C ARG A 348 -11.00 8.17 -3.74
N VAL A 349 -10.93 7.64 -2.52
CA VAL A 349 -10.38 6.32 -2.23
C VAL A 349 -11.38 5.52 -1.44
N GLU A 350 -11.68 4.32 -1.90
CA GLU A 350 -12.48 3.33 -1.20
C GLU A 350 -11.74 1.99 -1.12
N PHE A 351 -12.23 1.08 -0.26
CA PHE A 351 -11.64 -0.23 -0.04
C PHE A 351 -12.67 -1.32 -0.32
N GLU A 352 -12.23 -2.37 -0.99
CA GLU A 352 -12.93 -3.64 -1.08
C GLU A 352 -12.21 -4.67 -0.22
N ASN A 353 -12.93 -5.26 0.72
CA ASN A 353 -12.33 -6.20 1.66
C ASN A 353 -12.18 -7.58 1.04
N SER A 354 -11.00 -8.16 1.20
CA SER A 354 -10.74 -9.59 1.09
C SER A 354 -10.10 -10.07 2.40
N TYR A 355 -10.08 -11.36 2.67
CA TYR A 355 -9.45 -11.87 3.89
C TYR A 355 -8.23 -12.71 3.52
N GLU A 356 -7.05 -12.22 3.86
CA GLU A 356 -5.81 -12.95 3.62
C GLU A 356 -5.44 -13.81 4.83
N PRO A 357 -5.57 -15.15 4.74
CA PRO A 357 -5.38 -16.03 5.90
C PRO A 357 -3.94 -16.06 6.43
N THR A 358 -2.96 -15.66 5.62
CA THR A 358 -1.55 -15.63 6.03
C THR A 358 -1.15 -14.29 6.69
N GLY A 359 -1.97 -13.26 6.51
CA GLY A 359 -1.74 -11.94 7.08
C GLY A 359 -2.31 -11.76 8.49
N PRO A 360 -1.81 -10.79 9.26
CA PRO A 360 -2.39 -10.45 10.55
C PRO A 360 -3.81 -9.92 10.36
N PHE A 361 -4.77 -10.48 11.08
CA PHE A 361 -6.20 -10.10 10.99
C PHE A 361 -6.78 -10.05 9.57
N GLY A 362 -6.21 -10.81 8.63
CA GLY A 362 -6.64 -10.83 7.23
C GLY A 362 -6.10 -9.68 6.37
N ALA A 363 -5.14 -8.92 6.86
CA ALA A 363 -4.55 -7.79 6.14
C ALA A 363 -3.49 -8.25 5.12
N LYS A 364 -3.39 -7.48 4.04
CA LYS A 364 -2.25 -7.42 3.11
C LYS A 364 -1.55 -6.08 3.27
N SER A 365 -0.58 -5.79 2.42
CA SER A 365 0.05 -4.47 2.38
C SER A 365 -0.79 -3.43 1.64
N ILE A 366 -0.41 -2.14 1.80
CA ILE A 366 -0.99 -1.04 1.01
C ILE A 366 0.09 -0.05 0.56
N GLY A 367 1.29 -0.09 1.15
CA GLY A 367 2.27 0.98 1.07
C GLY A 367 2.64 1.42 -0.35
N GLU A 368 2.86 0.50 -1.28
CA GLU A 368 3.40 0.79 -2.61
C GLU A 368 2.39 0.65 -3.75
N ILE A 369 1.38 -0.22 -3.63
CA ILE A 369 0.38 -0.46 -4.69
C ILE A 369 -0.27 0.85 -5.19
N VAL A 370 -0.46 1.79 -4.30
CA VAL A 370 -1.23 3.02 -4.47
C VAL A 370 -0.60 4.05 -5.41
N ILE A 371 0.67 3.87 -5.80
CA ILE A 371 1.36 4.76 -6.75
C ILE A 371 1.30 4.25 -8.20
N ASN A 372 0.90 3.01 -8.43
CA ASN A 372 1.13 2.32 -9.69
C ASN A 372 0.10 2.67 -10.78
N THR A 373 -1.13 3.04 -10.42
CA THR A 373 -2.21 3.28 -11.39
C THR A 373 -2.25 4.67 -12.01
N PRO A 374 -1.77 5.77 -11.38
CA PRO A 374 -1.92 7.12 -11.95
C PRO A 374 -1.26 7.30 -13.31
N ALA A 375 -0.01 6.89 -13.48
CA ALA A 375 0.73 7.13 -14.71
C ALA A 375 0.05 6.51 -15.95
N PRO A 376 -0.28 5.21 -15.99
CA PRO A 376 -0.94 4.64 -17.15
C PRO A 376 -2.38 5.14 -17.35
N ALA A 377 -3.12 5.45 -16.28
CA ALA A 377 -4.46 6.01 -16.40
C ALA A 377 -4.45 7.42 -17.03
N ILE A 378 -3.53 8.29 -16.56
CA ILE A 378 -3.37 9.65 -17.11
C ILE A 378 -2.86 9.61 -18.54
N ALA A 379 -1.87 8.79 -18.86
CA ALA A 379 -1.36 8.64 -20.22
C ALA A 379 -2.46 8.18 -21.19
N HIS A 380 -3.34 7.28 -20.75
CA HIS A 380 -4.49 6.85 -21.53
C HIS A 380 -5.50 8.00 -21.75
N ALA A 381 -5.84 8.75 -20.71
CA ALA A 381 -6.73 9.89 -20.83
C ALA A 381 -6.16 10.97 -21.79
N ILE A 382 -4.84 11.22 -21.74
CA ILE A 382 -4.16 12.13 -22.68
C ILE A 382 -4.24 11.61 -24.11
N TYR A 383 -3.99 10.31 -24.33
CA TYR A 383 -4.16 9.71 -25.66
C TYR A 383 -5.58 9.94 -26.18
N ARG A 384 -6.60 9.69 -25.40
CA ARG A 384 -7.99 9.89 -25.82
C ARG A 384 -8.33 11.35 -26.15
N ALA A 385 -7.69 12.30 -25.46
CA ALA A 385 -7.86 13.73 -25.74
C ALA A 385 -7.11 14.21 -26.99
N THR A 386 -5.97 13.55 -27.36
CA THR A 386 -5.03 14.05 -28.37
C THR A 386 -4.86 13.12 -29.58
N GLY A 387 -5.11 11.81 -29.42
CA GLY A 387 -4.76 10.77 -30.38
C GLY A 387 -3.30 10.33 -30.35
N VAL A 388 -2.48 10.83 -29.42
CA VAL A 388 -1.04 10.55 -29.33
C VAL A 388 -0.69 9.77 -28.06
N TRP A 389 0.00 8.64 -28.22
CA TRP A 389 0.54 7.86 -27.10
C TRP A 389 1.83 8.46 -26.59
N HIS A 390 1.87 8.78 -25.28
CA HIS A 390 3.07 9.17 -24.57
C HIS A 390 3.61 7.99 -23.77
N ARG A 391 4.86 7.60 -24.03
CA ARG A 391 5.54 6.44 -23.40
C ARG A 391 6.73 6.83 -22.54
N GLU A 392 6.94 8.12 -22.35
CA GLU A 392 8.05 8.70 -21.61
C GLU A 392 7.53 9.74 -20.61
N LEU A 393 7.91 9.58 -19.35
CA LEU A 393 7.53 10.47 -18.25
C LEU A 393 8.64 11.49 -17.95
N PRO A 394 8.29 12.67 -17.41
CA PRO A 394 6.95 13.21 -17.26
C PRO A 394 6.31 13.59 -18.60
N ILE A 395 4.99 13.55 -18.68
CA ILE A 395 4.22 14.00 -19.84
C ILE A 395 3.95 15.50 -19.67
N THR A 396 4.91 16.33 -20.11
CA THR A 396 4.84 17.77 -19.93
C THR A 396 3.91 18.43 -20.97
N PRO A 397 3.36 19.63 -20.68
CA PRO A 397 2.58 20.41 -21.65
C PRO A 397 3.30 20.61 -22.99
N GLU A 398 4.62 20.84 -22.95
CA GLU A 398 5.46 20.97 -24.15
C GLU A 398 5.47 19.66 -24.98
N LYS A 399 5.69 18.51 -24.34
CA LYS A 399 5.67 17.19 -25.02
C LYS A 399 4.30 16.94 -25.69
N ILE A 400 3.22 17.27 -25.01
CA ILE A 400 1.85 17.12 -25.55
C ILE A 400 1.65 18.03 -26.76
N LEU A 401 1.97 19.30 -26.63
CA LEU A 401 1.78 20.27 -27.71
C LEU A 401 2.60 19.90 -28.94
N MET A 402 3.88 19.60 -28.78
CA MET A 402 4.77 19.22 -29.87
C MET A 402 4.33 17.94 -30.55
N SER A 403 3.80 16.96 -29.83
CA SER A 403 3.31 15.72 -30.42
C SER A 403 2.03 15.93 -31.26
N MET A 404 1.12 16.80 -30.83
CA MET A 404 -0.07 17.17 -31.62
C MET A 404 0.30 17.93 -32.88
N LEU A 405 1.26 18.85 -32.81
CA LEU A 405 1.75 19.59 -33.98
C LEU A 405 2.40 18.67 -35.03
N SER A 406 3.14 17.66 -34.57
CA SER A 406 3.73 16.64 -35.47
C SER A 406 2.67 15.86 -36.24
N LEU A 407 1.51 15.57 -35.67
CA LEU A 407 0.40 14.91 -36.37
C LEU A 407 -0.16 15.78 -37.50
N ILE A 408 -0.25 17.08 -37.32
CA ILE A 408 -0.74 18.02 -38.33
C ILE A 408 0.20 18.02 -39.55
N HIS A 409 1.51 18.02 -39.34
CA HIS A 409 2.50 18.01 -40.41
C HIS A 409 2.59 16.68 -41.16
N ILE A 410 2.19 15.55 -40.56
CA ILE A 410 2.17 14.23 -41.24
C ILE A 410 0.91 14.07 -42.07
N SER A 411 -0.16 14.80 -41.78
CA SER A 411 -1.45 14.71 -42.48
C SER A 411 -1.62 15.73 -43.62
N GLU A 412 -0.65 16.64 -43.83
CA GLU A 412 -0.63 17.49 -45.03
C GLU A 412 0.10 16.77 -46.16
N PRO A 413 -0.50 16.64 -47.35
CA PRO A 413 0.07 15.94 -48.51
C PRO A 413 1.26 16.67 -49.14
#